data_c6ba9ebce71b7dce0dc8b3f70b24c3c4
#
_entry.id   c6ba9ebce71b7dce0dc8b3f70b24c3c4
#
_cell.length_a   1.000
_cell.length_b   1.000
_cell.length_c   1.000
_cell.angle_alpha   90.00
_cell.angle_beta   90.00
_cell.angle_gamma   90.00
#
_symmetry.space_group_name_H-M   'P 1'
#
loop_
_entity.id
_entity.type
_entity.pdbx_description
1 polymer ?
#
loop_
_entity_poly.entity_id
_entity_poly.type
_entity_poly.pdbx_seq_one_letter_code
_entity_poly.pdbx_strand_id
1 'polypeptide(L)'
;MLRILLLTNGHGEDLSGSLIAKRLLKSGYSVDAMPIVGKGIHYEKEEIKVIGKTKEFSNGGIGYNSLKGRLSEIFGGEIIYLLKRLYLTYKIRKKYNYFFIVGDIVPVFFAWICDKDFFTYLVAYSSHYEGKLKLPWPTKLFLLSKRAKKIYTRD
;
A
#
# COMPACT_ATOMS: atom_id res chain seq x y z
N MET A 1 -19.46 9.04 -9.46
CA MET A 1 -18.94 8.59 -8.16
C MET A 1 -17.44 8.38 -8.28
N LEU A 2 -16.63 9.00 -7.39
CA LEU A 2 -15.17 8.86 -7.42
C LEU A 2 -14.78 7.46 -6.95
N ARG A 3 -13.85 6.83 -7.69
CA ARG A 3 -13.34 5.49 -7.40
C ARG A 3 -11.94 5.55 -6.84
N ILE A 4 -11.71 4.87 -5.75
CA ILE A 4 -10.44 4.82 -5.02
C ILE A 4 -9.93 3.38 -5.00
N LEU A 5 -8.66 3.18 -5.34
CA LEU A 5 -7.96 1.92 -5.11
C LEU A 5 -7.13 2.06 -3.85
N LEU A 6 -7.39 1.22 -2.86
CA LEU A 6 -6.63 1.17 -1.62
C LEU A 6 -5.52 0.13 -1.72
N LEU A 7 -4.28 0.54 -1.50
CA LEU A 7 -3.08 -0.31 -1.56
C LEU A 7 -2.50 -0.48 -0.16
N THR A 8 -2.24 -1.72 0.24
CA THR A 8 -1.63 -2.07 1.54
C THR A 8 -0.49 -3.07 1.36
N ASN A 9 0.41 -3.19 2.32
CA ASN A 9 1.60 -4.04 2.24
C ASN A 9 1.82 -4.91 3.49
N GLY A 10 0.76 -5.41 4.10
CA GLY A 10 0.88 -6.30 5.24
C GLY A 10 -0.41 -6.44 6.04
N HIS A 11 -0.40 -7.38 6.97
CA HIS A 11 -1.61 -7.73 7.73
C HIS A 11 -2.12 -6.58 8.63
N GLY A 12 -1.21 -5.86 9.28
CA GLY A 12 -1.57 -4.70 10.12
C GLY A 12 -2.08 -3.51 9.29
N GLU A 13 -1.49 -3.31 8.13
CA GLU A 13 -1.93 -2.30 7.17
C GLU A 13 -3.27 -2.66 6.55
N ASP A 14 -3.57 -3.95 6.34
CA ASP A 14 -4.87 -4.41 5.85
C ASP A 14 -5.99 -4.06 6.83
N LEU A 15 -5.76 -4.20 8.14
CA LEU A 15 -6.72 -3.80 9.16
C LEU A 15 -6.98 -2.30 9.12
N SER A 16 -5.92 -1.49 9.15
CA SER A 16 -6.06 -0.02 9.06
C SER A 16 -6.72 0.41 7.75
N GLY A 17 -6.33 -0.25 6.65
CA GLY A 17 -6.88 -0.01 5.32
C GLY A 17 -8.38 -0.34 5.24
N SER A 18 -8.82 -1.46 5.84
CA SER A 18 -10.23 -1.84 5.82
C SER A 18 -11.11 -0.83 6.57
N LEU A 19 -10.64 -0.29 7.70
CA LEU A 19 -11.34 0.75 8.45
C LEU A 19 -11.45 2.06 7.67
N ILE A 20 -10.36 2.45 6.98
CA ILE A 20 -10.35 3.62 6.10
C ILE A 20 -11.31 3.41 4.92
N ALA A 21 -11.24 2.25 4.27
CA ALA A 21 -12.12 1.91 3.15
C ALA A 21 -13.60 1.96 3.56
N LYS A 22 -13.95 1.39 4.71
CA LYS A 22 -15.31 1.46 5.28
C LYS A 22 -15.78 2.91 5.48
N ARG A 23 -14.91 3.78 5.96
CA ARG A 23 -15.23 5.20 6.13
C ARG A 23 -15.43 5.91 4.78
N LEU A 24 -14.58 5.62 3.82
CA LEU A 24 -14.70 6.18 2.46
C LEU A 24 -16.00 5.73 1.78
N LEU A 25 -16.38 4.45 1.90
CA LEU A 25 -17.66 3.93 1.39
C LEU A 25 -18.84 4.68 2.00
N LYS A 26 -18.84 4.88 3.34
CA LYS A 26 -19.88 5.66 4.02
C LYS A 26 -19.95 7.12 3.58
N SER A 27 -18.84 7.66 3.07
CA SER A 27 -18.76 9.03 2.52
C SER A 27 -19.13 9.11 1.04
N GLY A 28 -19.64 8.02 0.44
CA GLY A 28 -20.13 8.00 -0.94
C GLY A 28 -19.05 7.75 -2.01
N TYR A 29 -17.86 7.30 -1.63
CA TYR A 29 -16.84 6.87 -2.59
C TYR A 29 -17.03 5.39 -2.95
N SER A 30 -16.60 4.98 -4.14
CA SER A 30 -16.43 3.57 -4.49
C SER A 30 -15.00 3.15 -4.17
N VAL A 31 -14.83 2.08 -3.41
CA VAL A 31 -13.51 1.63 -2.95
C VAL A 31 -13.31 0.17 -3.28
N ASP A 32 -12.21 -0.14 -3.95
CA ASP A 32 -11.68 -1.49 -4.09
C ASP A 32 -10.34 -1.57 -3.34
N ALA A 33 -10.01 -2.72 -2.76
CA ALA A 33 -8.75 -2.94 -2.06
C ALA A 33 -7.82 -3.85 -2.87
N MET A 34 -6.53 -3.59 -2.77
CA MET A 34 -5.49 -4.41 -3.38
C MET A 34 -4.34 -4.58 -2.40
N PRO A 35 -4.42 -5.56 -1.48
CA PRO A 35 -3.29 -5.95 -0.66
C PRO A 35 -2.13 -6.39 -1.56
N ILE A 36 -0.98 -5.74 -1.46
CA ILE A 36 0.22 -6.15 -2.20
C ILE A 36 0.74 -7.44 -1.60
N VAL A 37 0.84 -7.47 -0.28
CA VAL A 37 1.13 -8.66 0.54
C VAL A 37 0.05 -8.80 1.60
N GLY A 38 -0.34 -10.03 1.94
CA GLY A 38 -1.40 -10.30 2.90
C GLY A 38 -2.58 -11.04 2.27
N LYS A 39 -3.45 -11.59 3.09
CA LYS A 39 -4.62 -12.36 2.63
C LYS A 39 -5.83 -11.50 2.28
N GLY A 40 -5.84 -10.24 2.72
CA GLY A 40 -6.99 -9.36 2.50
C GLY A 40 -8.23 -9.68 3.35
N ILE A 41 -8.11 -10.54 4.36
CA ILE A 41 -9.23 -11.03 5.19
C ILE A 41 -10.01 -9.88 5.84
N HIS A 42 -9.32 -8.80 6.22
CA HIS A 42 -9.97 -7.64 6.84
C HIS A 42 -10.87 -6.89 5.86
N TYR A 43 -10.54 -6.88 4.58
CA TYR A 43 -11.38 -6.29 3.54
C TYR A 43 -12.60 -7.15 3.25
N GLU A 44 -12.42 -8.48 3.18
CA GLU A 44 -13.52 -9.42 2.95
C GLU A 44 -14.56 -9.34 4.06
N LYS A 45 -14.14 -9.23 5.34
CA LYS A 45 -15.04 -9.03 6.49
C LYS A 45 -15.89 -7.76 6.41
N GLU A 46 -15.42 -6.74 5.74
CA GLU A 46 -16.12 -5.47 5.54
C GLU A 46 -16.79 -5.39 4.14
N GLU A 47 -16.91 -6.53 3.46
CA GLU A 47 -17.52 -6.64 2.12
C GLU A 47 -16.86 -5.76 1.05
N ILE A 48 -15.57 -5.45 1.24
CA ILE A 48 -14.78 -4.64 0.33
C ILE A 48 -14.15 -5.55 -0.72
N LYS A 49 -14.36 -5.23 -1.99
CA LYS A 49 -13.83 -6.02 -3.10
C LYS A 49 -12.30 -6.01 -3.11
N VAL A 50 -11.71 -7.20 -3.03
CA VAL A 50 -10.27 -7.41 -3.15
C VAL A 50 -9.89 -7.70 -4.60
N ILE A 51 -8.91 -6.95 -5.13
CA ILE A 51 -8.43 -7.05 -6.51
C ILE A 51 -7.22 -7.97 -6.61
N GLY A 52 -7.37 -9.00 -7.43
CA GLY A 52 -6.31 -9.98 -7.75
C GLY A 52 -6.12 -11.04 -6.67
N LYS A 53 -5.26 -12.03 -6.98
CA LYS A 53 -4.93 -13.10 -6.03
C LYS A 53 -3.98 -12.56 -4.96
N THR A 54 -4.32 -12.76 -3.71
CA THR A 54 -3.51 -12.38 -2.56
C THR A 54 -2.50 -13.47 -2.21
N LYS A 55 -1.35 -13.09 -1.67
CA LYS A 55 -0.32 -14.00 -1.17
C LYS A 55 0.25 -13.46 0.13
N GLU A 56 0.39 -14.33 1.11
CA GLU A 56 1.07 -14.03 2.36
C GLU A 56 2.51 -14.54 2.29
N PHE A 57 3.44 -13.78 2.82
CA PHE A 57 4.82 -14.21 2.98
C PHE A 57 5.09 -14.53 4.45
N SER A 58 5.94 -15.49 4.71
CA SER A 58 6.27 -15.98 6.06
C SER A 58 6.78 -14.87 7.01
N ASN A 59 7.23 -13.76 6.47
CA ASN A 59 7.77 -12.61 7.21
C ASN A 59 6.78 -11.44 7.39
N GLY A 60 5.50 -11.64 7.07
CA GLY A 60 4.42 -10.65 7.32
C GLY A 60 4.36 -9.45 6.39
N GLY A 61 5.35 -9.22 5.55
CA GLY A 61 5.44 -8.11 4.61
C GLY A 61 6.82 -7.99 3.99
N ILE A 62 6.95 -7.22 2.92
CA ILE A 62 8.26 -6.92 2.32
C ILE A 62 8.75 -5.61 2.93
N GLY A 63 9.48 -5.70 4.04
CA GLY A 63 10.11 -4.57 4.69
C GLY A 63 11.59 -4.46 4.37
N TYR A 64 12.14 -3.26 4.54
CA TYR A 64 13.56 -2.94 4.29
C TYR A 64 14.55 -3.80 5.10
N ASN A 65 14.13 -4.34 6.24
CA ASN A 65 14.98 -5.17 7.12
C ASN A 65 15.10 -6.63 6.66
N SER A 66 14.20 -7.12 5.79
CA SER A 66 14.24 -8.50 5.29
C SER A 66 15.27 -8.70 4.16
N LEU A 67 15.72 -7.61 3.53
CA LEU A 67 16.65 -7.66 2.40
C LEU A 67 18.09 -8.00 2.79
N LYS A 68 18.50 -7.79 4.05
CA LYS A 68 19.89 -8.02 4.50
C LYS A 68 20.21 -9.47 4.90
N GLY A 69 19.24 -10.31 5.17
CA GLY A 69 19.45 -11.63 5.77
C GLY A 69 19.26 -12.86 4.89
N ARG A 70 18.62 -12.75 3.72
CA ARG A 70 18.21 -13.93 2.92
C ARG A 70 18.31 -13.71 1.42
N LEU A 71 19.44 -13.24 0.95
CA LEU A 71 19.68 -12.93 -0.46
C LEU A 71 19.61 -14.12 -1.43
N SER A 72 19.66 -15.37 -0.97
CA SER A 72 19.72 -16.54 -1.86
C SER A 72 18.38 -17.28 -2.06
N GLU A 73 17.45 -17.22 -1.12
CA GLU A 73 16.19 -17.99 -1.21
C GLU A 73 14.98 -17.17 -1.66
N ILE A 74 15.04 -15.83 -1.58
CA ILE A 74 13.94 -14.92 -1.84
C ILE A 74 13.84 -14.50 -3.32
N PHE A 75 14.91 -14.67 -4.10
CA PHE A 75 15.09 -13.94 -5.37
C PHE A 75 14.19 -14.36 -6.54
N GLY A 76 13.54 -15.51 -6.53
CA GLY A 76 12.75 -15.92 -7.71
C GLY A 76 11.26 -15.60 -7.60
N GLY A 77 10.60 -16.07 -6.54
CA GLY A 77 9.14 -16.10 -6.47
C GLY A 77 8.48 -14.79 -5.98
N GLU A 78 9.11 -14.11 -5.03
CA GLU A 78 8.55 -12.89 -4.43
C GLU A 78 8.66 -11.69 -5.37
N ILE A 79 9.80 -11.52 -6.03
CA ILE A 79 10.00 -10.45 -7.03
C ILE A 79 9.04 -10.64 -8.21
N ILE A 80 8.92 -11.86 -8.73
CA ILE A 80 7.98 -12.16 -9.82
C ILE A 80 6.54 -11.85 -9.38
N TYR A 81 6.19 -12.21 -8.16
CA TYR A 81 4.88 -11.88 -7.59
C TYR A 81 4.66 -10.37 -7.53
N LEU A 82 5.61 -9.60 -7.00
CA LEU A 82 5.52 -8.14 -6.93
C LEU A 82 5.40 -7.50 -8.30
N LEU A 83 6.19 -7.96 -9.28
CA LEU A 83 6.10 -7.47 -10.65
C LEU A 83 4.73 -7.75 -11.26
N LYS A 84 4.15 -8.92 -11.01
CA LYS A 84 2.77 -9.24 -11.43
C LYS A 84 1.75 -8.34 -10.75
N ARG A 85 1.92 -8.02 -9.45
CA ARG A 85 1.05 -7.10 -8.73
C ARG A 85 1.16 -5.68 -9.28
N LEU A 86 2.38 -5.20 -9.52
CA LEU A 86 2.64 -3.90 -10.12
C LEU A 86 2.03 -3.81 -11.52
N TYR A 87 2.24 -4.81 -12.36
CA TYR A 87 1.64 -4.88 -13.69
C TYR A 87 0.11 -4.83 -13.64
N LEU A 88 -0.52 -5.61 -12.74
CA LEU A 88 -1.96 -5.57 -12.54
C LEU A 88 -2.43 -4.18 -12.12
N THR A 89 -1.75 -3.56 -11.15
CA THR A 89 -2.06 -2.19 -10.68
C THR A 89 -1.97 -1.20 -11.85
N TYR A 90 -0.91 -1.29 -12.63
CA TYR A 90 -0.71 -0.44 -13.80
C TYR A 90 -1.83 -0.63 -14.84
N LYS A 91 -2.23 -1.87 -15.12
CA LYS A 91 -3.31 -2.20 -16.07
C LYS A 91 -4.66 -1.61 -15.65
N ILE A 92 -4.98 -1.65 -14.36
CA ILE A 92 -6.27 -1.19 -13.84
C ILE A 92 -6.30 0.28 -13.42
N ARG A 93 -5.14 0.97 -13.35
CA ARG A 93 -5.00 2.32 -12.80
C ARG A 93 -5.99 3.36 -13.34
N LYS A 94 -6.37 3.22 -14.63
CA LYS A 94 -7.30 4.14 -15.28
C LYS A 94 -8.74 4.02 -14.78
N LYS A 95 -9.09 2.92 -14.09
CA LYS A 95 -10.42 2.70 -13.50
C LYS A 95 -10.64 3.49 -12.22
N TYR A 96 -9.58 4.05 -11.63
CA TYR A 96 -9.61 4.75 -10.36
C TYR A 96 -9.21 6.20 -10.54
N ASN A 97 -9.84 7.09 -9.77
CA ASN A 97 -9.51 8.50 -9.73
C ASN A 97 -8.25 8.74 -8.88
N TYR A 98 -8.20 8.10 -7.73
CA TYR A 98 -7.11 8.22 -6.75
C TYR A 98 -6.68 6.86 -6.23
N PHE A 99 -5.43 6.79 -5.75
CA PHE A 99 -4.98 5.71 -4.89
C PHE A 99 -4.95 6.19 -3.44
N PHE A 100 -5.27 5.30 -2.51
CA PHE A 100 -5.07 5.51 -1.09
C PHE A 100 -4.10 4.45 -0.59
N ILE A 101 -3.01 4.87 0.00
CA ILE A 101 -1.91 4.00 0.42
C ILE A 101 -1.90 3.90 1.93
N VAL A 102 -1.82 2.68 2.45
CA VAL A 102 -1.59 2.41 3.86
C VAL A 102 -0.39 1.48 3.99
N GLY A 103 0.68 1.97 4.59
CA GLY A 103 1.88 1.19 4.78
C GLY A 103 3.18 1.94 4.54
N ASP A 104 4.10 1.29 3.85
CA ASP A 104 5.47 1.72 3.64
C ASP A 104 5.76 2.20 2.20
N ILE A 105 7.05 2.13 1.82
CA ILE A 105 7.55 2.54 0.51
C ILE A 105 6.97 1.71 -0.65
N VAL A 106 6.65 0.44 -0.45
CA VAL A 106 6.27 -0.47 -1.57
C VAL A 106 4.99 -0.01 -2.25
N PRO A 107 3.86 0.20 -1.54
CA PRO A 107 2.65 0.72 -2.17
C PRO A 107 2.81 2.17 -2.67
N VAL A 108 3.65 3.00 -2.04
CA VAL A 108 3.98 4.35 -2.53
C VAL A 108 4.67 4.26 -3.90
N PHE A 109 5.64 3.36 -4.04
CA PHE A 109 6.32 3.10 -5.30
C PHE A 109 5.35 2.64 -6.40
N PHE A 110 4.38 1.78 -6.07
CA PHE A 110 3.36 1.36 -7.02
C PHE A 110 2.54 2.54 -7.55
N ALA A 111 2.10 3.43 -6.67
CA ALA A 111 1.35 4.61 -7.08
C ALA A 111 2.18 5.56 -7.96
N TRP A 112 3.47 5.72 -7.62
CA TRP A 112 4.40 6.53 -8.38
C TRP A 112 4.64 5.97 -9.79
N ILE A 113 4.92 4.68 -9.93
CA ILE A 113 5.07 4.00 -11.25
C ILE A 113 3.78 4.08 -12.06
N CYS A 114 2.62 3.97 -11.40
CA CYS A 114 1.32 4.08 -12.07
C CYS A 114 0.97 5.52 -12.49
N ASP A 115 1.82 6.50 -12.21
CA ASP A 115 1.59 7.92 -12.46
C ASP A 115 0.21 8.37 -11.94
N LYS A 116 -0.13 7.96 -10.71
CA LYS A 116 -1.44 8.17 -10.10
C LYS A 116 -1.35 9.12 -8.91
N ASP A 117 -2.29 10.05 -8.84
CA ASP A 117 -2.46 10.88 -7.65
C ASP A 117 -2.85 10.02 -6.46
N PHE A 118 -2.21 10.22 -5.31
CA PHE A 118 -2.42 9.38 -4.14
C PHE A 118 -2.42 10.16 -2.82
N PHE A 119 -3.12 9.57 -1.86
CA PHE A 119 -3.07 9.89 -0.44
C PHE A 119 -2.32 8.76 0.26
N THR A 120 -1.54 9.05 1.27
CA THR A 120 -0.82 7.99 2.00
C THR A 120 -0.93 8.16 3.51
N TYR A 121 -1.11 7.03 4.20
CA TYR A 121 -1.01 6.90 5.64
C TYR A 121 0.21 6.03 5.97
N LEU A 122 1.23 6.65 6.50
CA LEU A 122 2.50 6.01 6.85
C LEU A 122 2.43 5.43 8.26
N VAL A 123 2.00 4.18 8.37
CA VAL A 123 1.75 3.51 9.66
C VAL A 123 3.04 3.27 10.45
N ALA A 124 4.14 2.99 9.77
CA ALA A 124 5.43 2.64 10.40
C ALA A 124 6.24 3.85 10.89
N TYR A 125 5.80 5.06 10.58
CA TYR A 125 6.57 6.26 10.89
C TYR A 125 5.80 7.18 11.85
N SER A 126 6.44 7.52 12.98
CA SER A 126 5.93 8.43 13.99
C SER A 126 7.02 9.40 14.41
N SER A 127 6.70 10.68 14.45
CA SER A 127 7.59 11.72 14.97
C SER A 127 7.65 11.70 16.49
N HIS A 128 6.62 11.20 17.15
CA HIS A 128 6.48 11.13 18.60
C HIS A 128 7.59 10.29 19.26
N TYR A 129 7.93 9.14 18.65
CA TYR A 129 8.95 8.23 19.19
C TYR A 129 10.39 8.63 18.82
N GLU A 130 10.58 9.31 17.69
CA GLU A 130 11.91 9.63 17.16
C GLU A 130 12.25 11.13 17.19
N GLY A 131 11.35 11.97 17.70
CA GLY A 131 11.50 13.44 17.74
C GLY A 131 11.48 14.13 16.39
N LYS A 132 11.77 13.43 15.30
CA LYS A 132 11.68 13.89 13.91
C LYS A 132 11.29 12.72 13.02
N LEU A 133 10.42 12.98 12.04
CA LEU A 133 10.05 11.98 11.05
C LEU A 133 11.25 11.65 10.16
N LYS A 134 11.89 10.51 10.40
CA LYS A 134 13.00 10.00 9.60
C LYS A 134 12.48 9.06 8.54
N LEU A 135 12.34 9.55 7.32
CA LEU A 135 11.99 8.74 6.17
C LEU A 135 13.25 8.29 5.43
N PRO A 136 13.31 7.01 5.00
CA PRO A 136 14.34 6.58 4.06
C PRO A 136 14.34 7.48 2.81
N TRP A 137 15.52 7.77 2.26
CA TRP A 137 15.62 8.68 1.11
C TRP A 137 14.76 8.29 -0.11
N PRO A 138 14.60 7.00 -0.47
CA PRO A 138 13.73 6.64 -1.58
C PRO A 138 12.26 6.97 -1.31
N THR A 139 11.78 6.72 -0.07
CA THR A 139 10.42 7.09 0.35
C THR A 139 10.21 8.60 0.24
N LYS A 140 11.18 9.37 0.73
CA LYS A 140 11.14 10.83 0.67
C LYS A 140 11.05 11.32 -0.78
N LEU A 141 11.82 10.74 -1.71
CA LEU A 141 11.80 11.07 -3.12
C LEU A 141 10.40 10.90 -3.73
N PHE A 142 9.76 9.76 -3.47
CA PHE A 142 8.42 9.48 -4.01
C PHE A 142 7.34 10.35 -3.39
N LEU A 143 7.45 10.65 -2.09
CA LEU A 143 6.51 11.52 -1.39
C LEU A 143 6.65 13.00 -1.75
N LEU A 144 7.83 13.45 -2.20
CA LEU A 144 8.02 14.81 -2.74
C LEU A 144 7.45 14.98 -4.15
N SER A 145 6.98 13.91 -4.77
CA SER A 145 6.36 14.00 -6.09
C SER A 145 5.05 14.80 -6.04
N LYS A 146 4.73 15.50 -7.14
CA LYS A 146 3.44 16.22 -7.28
C LYS A 146 2.21 15.31 -7.20
N ARG A 147 2.41 13.98 -7.23
CA ARG A 147 1.36 12.97 -7.14
C ARG A 147 0.91 12.69 -5.70
N ALA A 148 1.75 12.91 -4.71
CA ALA A 148 1.37 12.80 -3.31
C ALA A 148 0.53 14.02 -2.90
N LYS A 149 -0.78 13.84 -2.77
CA LYS A 149 -1.72 14.94 -2.45
C LYS A 149 -1.75 15.24 -0.95
N LYS A 150 -1.69 14.22 -0.13
CA LYS A 150 -1.64 14.37 1.33
C LYS A 150 -0.96 13.17 1.98
N ILE A 151 -0.18 13.44 2.99
CA ILE A 151 0.55 12.45 3.78
C ILE A 151 0.00 12.52 5.19
N TYR A 152 -0.44 11.39 5.71
CA TYR A 152 -0.86 11.22 7.09
C TYR A 152 0.18 10.38 7.82
N THR A 153 0.49 10.73 9.04
CA THR A 153 1.36 9.99 9.94
C THR A 153 0.57 9.45 11.12
N ARG A 154 1.18 8.64 11.94
CA ARG A 154 0.52 8.01 13.09
C ARG A 154 0.32 8.98 14.27
N ASP A 155 0.91 10.16 14.23
CA ASP A 155 0.87 11.16 15.30
C ASP A 155 -0.40 12.00 15.24
#